data_87adc8f74b214c750cf6d3fdf674f7da
#
_entry.id   87adc8f74b214c750cf6d3fdf674f7da
#
_cell.length_a   1.000
_cell.length_b   1.000
_cell.length_c   1.000
_cell.angle_alpha   90.00
_cell.angle_beta   90.00
_cell.angle_gamma   90.00
#
_symmetry.space_group_name_H-M   'P 1'
#
loop_
_entity.id
_entity.type
_entity.pdbx_description
1 polymer ?
#
loop_
_entity_poly.entity_id
_entity_poly.type
_entity_poly.pdbx_seq_one_letter_code
_entity_poly.pdbx_strand_id
1 'polypeptide(L)'
;MLREFHCVQDCSDCCIYRQYYPSVEYGKIGVLLLQEEKKRVESLARNAQVSITIFPRLGIGVNKKSDGPRQVIAYQLMGNIDGDYCPFLDIKSNNRSPHGGFNCNIYESRPFACRAYPVIKENKTSVELDSNCKFSCQYSNQVSKNLLDNELRALSKISSRFSALDEQKIWRFATHVGEEPFRNLLLPQGWYLQES
;
A
#
# COMPACT_ATOMS: atom_id res chain seq x y z
N MET A 1 -4.23 15.16 -27.03
CA MET A 1 -4.99 14.12 -26.30
C MET A 1 -4.07 13.66 -25.18
N LEU A 2 -4.40 14.00 -23.92
CA LEU A 2 -3.63 13.57 -22.76
C LEU A 2 -3.76 12.05 -22.66
N ARG A 3 -2.65 11.33 -22.63
CA ARG A 3 -2.67 9.87 -22.44
C ARG A 3 -2.72 9.61 -20.95
N GLU A 4 -3.80 9.01 -20.47
CA GLU A 4 -3.86 8.50 -19.11
C GLU A 4 -2.88 7.33 -18.93
N PHE A 5 -2.46 7.14 -17.70
CA PHE A 5 -1.67 5.96 -17.34
C PHE A 5 -2.47 4.68 -17.62
N HIS A 6 -1.86 3.78 -18.36
CA HIS A 6 -2.38 2.44 -18.57
C HIS A 6 -1.38 1.42 -18.06
N CYS A 7 -1.83 0.49 -17.24
CA CYS A 7 -1.01 -0.62 -16.80
C CYS A 7 -0.53 -1.45 -17.99
N VAL A 8 0.59 -2.13 -17.83
CA VAL A 8 1.07 -3.09 -18.83
C VAL A 8 0.02 -4.18 -19.05
N GLN A 9 -0.19 -4.55 -20.31
CA GLN A 9 -1.16 -5.57 -20.69
C GLN A 9 -0.94 -6.86 -19.89
N ASP A 10 -2.04 -7.44 -19.42
CA ASP A 10 -2.10 -8.68 -18.61
C ASP A 10 -1.33 -8.64 -17.27
N CYS A 11 -0.91 -7.47 -16.80
CA CYS A 11 -0.17 -7.34 -15.56
C CYS A 11 -1.10 -7.28 -14.34
N SER A 12 -0.71 -7.99 -13.28
CA SER A 12 -1.34 -7.92 -11.96
C SER A 12 -0.32 -7.97 -10.81
N ASP A 13 0.96 -7.74 -11.11
CA ASP A 13 2.06 -7.97 -10.18
C ASP A 13 1.92 -7.18 -8.87
N CYS A 14 1.49 -5.93 -8.92
CA CYS A 14 1.25 -5.14 -7.72
C CYS A 14 0.15 -5.70 -6.80
N CYS A 15 -0.64 -6.65 -7.26
CA CYS A 15 -1.67 -7.34 -6.50
C CYS A 15 -1.29 -8.78 -6.13
N ILE A 16 -0.42 -9.42 -6.93
CA ILE A 16 0.03 -10.82 -6.73
C ILE A 16 1.22 -10.85 -5.79
N TYR A 17 2.22 -10.00 -6.00
CA TYR A 17 3.47 -10.02 -5.25
C TYR A 17 3.49 -8.91 -4.20
N ARG A 18 2.71 -9.08 -3.14
CA ARG A 18 2.70 -8.12 -2.03
C ARG A 18 3.91 -8.20 -1.11
N GLN A 19 4.87 -9.02 -1.45
CA GLN A 19 6.17 -9.13 -0.79
C GLN A 19 7.13 -8.01 -1.17
N TYR A 20 6.71 -7.05 -2.00
CA TYR A 20 7.59 -6.02 -2.56
C TYR A 20 8.35 -5.20 -1.52
N TYR A 21 7.83 -5.12 -0.31
CA TYR A 21 8.42 -4.29 0.73
C TYR A 21 8.47 -5.00 2.08
N PRO A 22 9.17 -6.15 2.19
CA PRO A 22 9.46 -6.67 3.51
C PRO A 22 10.36 -5.63 4.20
N SER A 23 9.89 -5.03 5.26
CA SER A 23 10.75 -4.25 6.13
C SER A 23 11.52 -5.21 6.98
N VAL A 24 12.85 -5.17 6.89
CA VAL A 24 13.73 -5.95 7.77
C VAL A 24 13.47 -5.60 9.24
N GLU A 25 13.13 -4.32 9.51
CA GLU A 25 12.93 -3.81 10.86
C GLU A 25 11.53 -4.08 11.41
N TYR A 26 10.50 -4.09 10.54
CA TYR A 26 9.10 -4.10 10.98
C TYR A 26 8.28 -5.27 10.42
N GLY A 27 8.94 -6.21 9.74
CA GLY A 27 8.30 -7.37 9.14
C GLY A 27 7.53 -7.03 7.87
N LYS A 28 6.54 -7.84 7.56
CA LYS A 28 5.76 -7.73 6.32
C LYS A 28 4.92 -6.46 6.26
N ILE A 29 5.01 -5.75 5.16
CA ILE A 29 4.27 -4.51 4.93
C ILE A 29 3.13 -4.77 3.94
N GLY A 30 1.90 -4.47 4.38
CA GLY A 30 0.70 -4.51 3.54
C GLY A 30 0.46 -3.20 2.78
N VAL A 31 -0.67 -3.14 2.07
CA VAL A 31 -1.11 -1.90 1.40
C VAL A 31 -1.51 -0.86 2.44
N LEU A 32 -0.95 0.33 2.30
CA LEU A 32 -1.29 1.45 3.16
C LEU A 32 -2.79 1.80 3.04
N LEU A 33 -3.42 1.96 4.18
CA LEU A 33 -4.76 2.49 4.32
C LEU A 33 -4.71 3.72 5.23
N LEU A 34 -5.28 4.82 4.78
CA LEU A 34 -5.51 5.96 5.66
C LEU A 34 -6.58 5.60 6.70
N GLN A 35 -6.61 6.32 7.81
CA GLN A 35 -7.55 6.03 8.91
C GLN A 35 -9.00 6.01 8.43
N GLU A 36 -9.37 6.95 7.56
CA GLU A 36 -10.71 7.03 6.98
C GLU A 36 -11.05 5.92 6.00
N GLU A 37 -10.05 5.27 5.41
CA GLU A 37 -10.26 4.18 4.45
C GLU A 37 -10.57 2.83 5.11
N LYS A 38 -10.11 2.63 6.36
CA LYS A 38 -10.23 1.34 7.05
C LYS A 38 -11.67 0.80 7.04
N LYS A 39 -12.61 1.59 7.55
CA LYS A 39 -14.04 1.18 7.62
C LYS A 39 -14.63 0.91 6.24
N ARG A 40 -14.26 1.72 5.24
CA ARG A 40 -14.71 1.52 3.85
C ARG A 40 -14.20 0.20 3.30
N VAL A 41 -12.92 -0.11 3.48
CA VAL A 41 -12.31 -1.37 3.01
C VAL A 41 -12.91 -2.58 3.71
N GLU A 42 -13.18 -2.50 5.02
CA GLU A 42 -13.89 -3.55 5.77
C GLU A 42 -15.33 -3.77 5.24
N SER A 43 -16.02 -2.71 4.87
CA SER A 43 -17.36 -2.82 4.25
C SER A 43 -17.30 -3.46 2.87
N LEU A 44 -16.32 -3.06 2.04
CA LEU A 44 -16.11 -3.65 0.72
C LEU A 44 -15.76 -5.14 0.81
N ALA A 45 -14.98 -5.54 1.81
CA ALA A 45 -14.64 -6.94 2.04
C ALA A 45 -15.90 -7.78 2.39
N ARG A 46 -16.75 -7.25 3.27
CA ARG A 46 -18.04 -7.92 3.57
C ARG A 46 -18.91 -8.07 2.33
N ASN A 47 -19.03 -7.02 1.53
CA ASN A 47 -19.86 -7.05 0.31
C ASN A 47 -19.29 -8.02 -0.74
N ALA A 48 -17.98 -8.10 -0.86
CA ALA A 48 -17.29 -9.02 -1.76
C ALA A 48 -17.14 -10.45 -1.19
N GLN A 49 -17.58 -10.67 0.05
CA GLN A 49 -17.45 -11.95 0.76
C GLN A 49 -15.99 -12.46 0.83
N VAL A 50 -15.04 -11.55 0.99
CA VAL A 50 -13.62 -11.88 1.14
C VAL A 50 -13.14 -11.65 2.57
N SER A 51 -12.32 -12.56 3.07
CA SER A 51 -11.64 -12.40 4.35
C SER A 51 -10.45 -11.46 4.18
N ILE A 52 -10.29 -10.51 5.10
CA ILE A 52 -9.17 -9.56 5.09
C ILE A 52 -8.53 -9.48 6.47
N THR A 53 -7.24 -9.20 6.47
CA THR A 53 -6.48 -8.87 7.68
C THR A 53 -5.97 -7.44 7.57
N ILE A 54 -6.29 -6.61 8.57
CA ILE A 54 -5.83 -5.22 8.66
C ILE A 54 -5.08 -5.05 9.97
N PHE A 55 -3.81 -4.67 9.86
CA PHE A 55 -2.99 -4.28 11.01
C PHE A 55 -2.83 -2.75 11.08
N PRO A 56 -2.53 -2.19 12.26
CA PRO A 56 -2.02 -0.83 12.33
C PRO A 56 -0.70 -0.75 11.56
N ARG A 57 -0.32 0.45 11.12
CA ARG A 57 0.95 0.70 10.43
C ARG A 57 1.72 1.85 11.06
N LEU A 58 1.07 2.99 11.26
CA LEU A 58 1.66 4.19 11.84
C LEU A 58 0.78 4.75 12.94
N GLY A 59 1.42 5.24 13.98
CA GLY A 59 0.78 5.96 15.06
C GLY A 59 1.58 7.17 15.48
N ILE A 60 0.94 8.10 16.19
CA ILE A 60 1.53 9.34 16.64
C ILE A 60 1.30 9.62 18.12
N GLY A 61 2.18 10.46 18.66
CA GLY A 61 2.17 10.85 20.06
C GLY A 61 2.54 9.71 21.01
N VAL A 62 2.46 9.95 22.29
CA VAL A 62 2.78 8.96 23.32
C VAL A 62 1.55 8.69 24.18
N ASN A 63 1.22 7.43 24.36
CA ASN A 63 0.22 7.02 25.32
C ASN A 63 0.89 6.89 26.69
N LYS A 64 0.49 7.71 27.67
CA LYS A 64 1.05 7.70 29.02
C LYS A 64 0.75 6.42 29.81
N LYS A 65 -0.17 5.59 29.33
CA LYS A 65 -0.65 4.38 30.02
C LYS A 65 -0.14 3.07 29.41
N SER A 66 0.48 3.13 28.22
CA SER A 66 0.98 1.96 27.49
C SER A 66 2.15 2.34 26.61
N ASP A 67 3.02 1.39 26.33
CA ASP A 67 4.12 1.54 25.38
C ASP A 67 3.56 1.53 23.95
N GLY A 68 3.12 2.68 23.47
CA GLY A 68 2.54 2.81 22.15
C GLY A 68 2.06 4.22 21.81
N PRO A 69 1.53 4.41 20.62
CA PRO A 69 1.04 5.70 20.17
C PRO A 69 -0.24 6.10 20.88
N ARG A 70 -0.45 7.41 21.00
CA ARG A 70 -1.73 7.96 21.44
C ARG A 70 -2.84 7.75 20.43
N GLN A 71 -2.50 7.77 19.13
CA GLN A 71 -3.45 7.64 18.04
C GLN A 71 -2.84 6.86 16.88
N VAL A 72 -3.58 5.91 16.33
CA VAL A 72 -3.25 5.25 15.06
C VAL A 72 -3.73 6.11 13.91
N ILE A 73 -2.85 6.45 12.98
CA ILE A 73 -3.13 7.34 11.83
C ILE A 73 -3.14 6.62 10.50
N ALA A 74 -2.53 5.45 10.43
CA ALA A 74 -2.56 4.62 9.24
C ALA A 74 -2.62 3.13 9.61
N TYR A 75 -3.20 2.38 8.69
CA TYR A 75 -3.34 0.92 8.75
C TYR A 75 -2.70 0.29 7.51
N GLN A 76 -2.67 -1.03 7.47
CA GLN A 76 -2.20 -1.78 6.32
C GLN A 76 -3.09 -3.01 6.08
N LEU A 77 -3.50 -3.19 4.84
CA LEU A 77 -4.20 -4.37 4.37
C LEU A 77 -3.17 -5.42 3.96
N MET A 78 -3.20 -6.56 4.62
CA MET A 78 -2.29 -7.66 4.35
C MET A 78 -2.74 -8.46 3.13
N GLY A 79 -1.80 -9.18 2.52
CA GLY A 79 -2.10 -10.22 1.55
C GLY A 79 -2.77 -11.44 2.18
N ASN A 80 -3.26 -12.35 1.36
CA ASN A 80 -3.80 -13.62 1.82
C ASN A 80 -2.69 -14.48 2.45
N ILE A 81 -3.07 -15.25 3.47
CA ILE A 81 -2.14 -16.12 4.20
C ILE A 81 -1.55 -17.18 3.26
N ASP A 82 -2.36 -17.71 2.36
CA ASP A 82 -2.00 -18.86 1.52
C ASP A 82 -1.27 -18.52 0.21
N GLY A 83 -1.11 -17.26 -0.13
CA GLY A 83 -0.55 -16.92 -1.43
C GLY A 83 -0.01 -15.50 -1.57
N ASP A 84 -0.02 -14.75 -0.50
CA ASP A 84 0.52 -13.38 -0.43
C ASP A 84 -0.01 -12.38 -1.46
N TYR A 85 -1.07 -12.75 -2.17
CA TYR A 85 -1.76 -11.87 -3.09
C TYR A 85 -2.88 -11.06 -2.41
N CYS A 86 -3.31 -9.99 -3.07
CA CYS A 86 -4.38 -9.14 -2.56
C CYS A 86 -5.68 -9.93 -2.33
N PRO A 87 -6.33 -9.81 -1.15
CA PRO A 87 -7.60 -10.50 -0.89
C PRO A 87 -8.72 -10.15 -1.88
N PHE A 88 -8.67 -8.95 -2.47
CA PHE A 88 -9.63 -8.50 -3.47
C PHE A 88 -9.31 -8.89 -4.91
N LEU A 89 -8.20 -9.60 -5.13
CA LEU A 89 -7.83 -10.07 -6.46
C LEU A 89 -8.60 -11.34 -6.80
N ASP A 90 -9.38 -11.31 -7.87
CA ASP A 90 -10.10 -12.47 -8.38
C ASP A 90 -9.19 -13.27 -9.32
N ILE A 91 -8.54 -14.29 -8.76
CA ILE A 91 -7.67 -15.19 -9.51
C ILE A 91 -8.41 -16.43 -10.05
N LYS A 92 -9.71 -16.61 -9.70
CA LYS A 92 -10.47 -17.83 -9.99
C LYS A 92 -11.41 -17.66 -11.17
N SER A 93 -11.99 -16.49 -11.36
CA SER A 93 -12.91 -16.27 -12.46
C SER A 93 -12.19 -15.95 -13.77
N ASN A 94 -12.94 -15.95 -14.86
CA ASN A 94 -12.45 -15.47 -16.17
C ASN A 94 -12.56 -13.96 -16.34
N ASN A 95 -13.05 -13.24 -15.34
CA ASN A 95 -13.12 -11.78 -15.40
C ASN A 95 -11.71 -11.18 -15.42
N ARG A 96 -11.54 -10.15 -16.23
CA ARG A 96 -10.26 -9.45 -16.34
C ARG A 96 -10.44 -7.97 -16.03
N SER A 97 -9.37 -7.37 -15.55
CA SER A 97 -9.27 -5.93 -15.41
C SER A 97 -9.29 -5.24 -16.77
N PRO A 98 -9.52 -3.92 -16.85
CA PRO A 98 -9.53 -3.19 -18.12
C PRO A 98 -8.24 -3.33 -18.95
N HIS A 99 -7.13 -3.72 -18.34
CA HIS A 99 -5.84 -3.94 -19.00
C HIS A 99 -5.49 -5.44 -19.15
N GLY A 100 -6.45 -6.34 -18.95
CA GLY A 100 -6.31 -7.78 -19.20
C GLY A 100 -5.81 -8.63 -18.02
N GLY A 101 -5.17 -8.04 -17.02
CA GLY A 101 -4.75 -8.76 -15.83
C GLY A 101 -5.92 -9.24 -14.96
N PHE A 102 -5.64 -9.93 -13.86
CA PHE A 102 -6.68 -10.38 -12.94
C PHE A 102 -7.57 -9.23 -12.46
N ASN A 103 -8.86 -9.52 -12.33
CA ASN A 103 -9.83 -8.52 -11.90
C ASN A 103 -9.66 -8.16 -10.41
N CYS A 104 -9.79 -6.89 -10.09
CA CYS A 104 -9.88 -6.42 -8.72
C CYS A 104 -11.36 -6.20 -8.38
N ASN A 105 -11.90 -6.96 -7.42
CA ASN A 105 -13.32 -6.88 -7.01
C ASN A 105 -13.75 -5.51 -6.47
N ILE A 106 -12.78 -4.64 -6.17
CA ILE A 106 -13.03 -3.26 -5.68
C ILE A 106 -12.32 -2.22 -6.55
N TYR A 107 -12.15 -2.48 -7.86
CA TYR A 107 -11.32 -1.66 -8.76
C TYR A 107 -11.60 -0.17 -8.64
N GLU A 108 -12.85 0.24 -8.76
CA GLU A 108 -13.25 1.66 -8.66
C GLU A 108 -13.10 2.24 -7.24
N SER A 109 -13.15 1.38 -6.24
CA SER A 109 -13.09 1.75 -4.82
C SER A 109 -11.74 1.43 -4.17
N ARG A 110 -10.69 1.22 -4.96
CA ARG A 110 -9.35 0.91 -4.45
C ARG A 110 -8.85 1.95 -3.44
N PRO A 111 -8.06 1.53 -2.45
CA PRO A 111 -7.36 2.43 -1.55
C PRO A 111 -6.48 3.45 -2.31
N PHE A 112 -6.25 4.61 -1.71
CA PHE A 112 -5.40 5.64 -2.32
C PHE A 112 -4.01 5.10 -2.67
N ALA A 113 -3.41 4.25 -1.82
CA ALA A 113 -2.11 3.64 -2.11
C ALA A 113 -2.12 2.74 -3.36
N CYS A 114 -3.24 2.03 -3.63
CA CYS A 114 -3.39 1.27 -4.88
C CYS A 114 -3.61 2.19 -6.08
N ARG A 115 -4.28 3.32 -5.89
CA ARG A 115 -4.57 4.29 -6.95
C ARG A 115 -3.37 5.15 -7.28
N ALA A 116 -2.51 5.43 -6.30
CA ALA A 116 -1.26 6.17 -6.51
C ALA A 116 -0.18 5.35 -7.22
N TYR A 117 -0.22 4.02 -7.09
CA TYR A 117 0.77 3.15 -7.72
C TYR A 117 0.72 3.25 -9.25
N PRO A 118 1.87 3.36 -9.93
CA PRO A 118 3.23 3.09 -9.46
C PRO A 118 4.00 4.32 -8.94
N VAL A 119 3.37 5.45 -8.75
CA VAL A 119 4.06 6.66 -8.27
C VAL A 119 4.34 6.53 -6.78
N ILE A 120 5.62 6.63 -6.39
CA ILE A 120 6.05 6.58 -4.99
C ILE A 120 6.44 7.94 -4.44
N LYS A 121 6.86 8.87 -5.32
CA LYS A 121 7.23 10.23 -4.93
C LYS A 121 7.02 11.20 -6.07
N GLU A 122 6.57 12.39 -5.72
CA GLU A 122 6.50 13.53 -6.63
C GLU A 122 7.58 14.55 -6.27
N ASN A 123 8.35 14.97 -7.27
CA ASN A 123 9.29 16.07 -7.20
C ASN A 123 8.76 17.27 -8.01
N LYS A 124 9.41 18.45 -7.92
CA LYS A 124 8.98 19.64 -8.66
C LYS A 124 8.85 19.39 -10.17
N THR A 125 9.80 18.70 -10.76
CA THR A 125 9.91 18.50 -12.23
C THR A 125 9.72 17.06 -12.67
N SER A 126 9.70 16.10 -11.76
CA SER A 126 9.69 14.66 -12.08
C SER A 126 8.82 13.87 -11.12
N VAL A 127 8.55 12.63 -11.49
CA VAL A 127 7.95 11.63 -10.61
C VAL A 127 8.92 10.46 -10.47
N GLU A 128 8.93 9.86 -9.29
CA GLU A 128 9.65 8.63 -9.02
C GLU A 128 8.64 7.48 -9.03
N LEU A 129 8.91 6.48 -9.86
CA LEU A 129 8.10 5.29 -9.99
C LEU A 129 8.75 4.11 -9.26
N ASP A 130 7.92 3.22 -8.76
CA ASP A 130 8.37 1.97 -8.17
C ASP A 130 9.12 1.12 -9.20
N SER A 131 10.38 0.80 -8.91
CA SER A 131 11.24 -0.01 -9.78
C SER A 131 10.71 -1.44 -10.00
N ASN A 132 9.88 -1.95 -9.11
CA ASN A 132 9.25 -3.27 -9.26
C ASN A 132 8.04 -3.26 -10.21
N CYS A 133 7.58 -2.09 -10.64
CA CYS A 133 6.50 -1.99 -11.58
C CYS A 133 6.97 -2.24 -13.01
N LYS A 134 6.38 -3.20 -13.72
CA LYS A 134 6.69 -3.47 -15.13
C LYS A 134 6.53 -2.25 -16.02
N PHE A 135 5.60 -1.36 -15.69
CA PHE A 135 5.44 -0.09 -16.39
C PHE A 135 6.71 0.78 -16.26
N SER A 136 7.27 0.92 -15.07
CA SER A 136 8.48 1.71 -14.87
C SER A 136 9.70 1.13 -15.59
N CYS A 137 9.76 -0.18 -15.76
CA CYS A 137 10.81 -0.83 -16.54
C CYS A 137 10.70 -0.54 -18.06
N GLN A 138 9.48 -0.36 -18.57
CA GLN A 138 9.25 -0.07 -19.99
C GLN A 138 9.36 1.41 -20.34
N TYR A 139 8.99 2.27 -19.41
CA TYR A 139 9.02 3.72 -19.57
C TYR A 139 10.13 4.26 -18.64
N SER A 140 11.35 4.30 -19.15
CA SER A 140 12.49 4.90 -18.42
C SER A 140 12.11 6.26 -17.81
N ASN A 141 12.71 6.65 -16.73
CA ASN A 141 12.55 7.79 -15.80
C ASN A 141 12.01 9.15 -16.29
N GLN A 142 11.44 9.24 -17.48
CA GLN A 142 10.92 10.48 -18.10
C GLN A 142 9.43 10.41 -18.40
N VAL A 143 8.64 9.79 -17.53
CA VAL A 143 7.19 9.84 -17.68
C VAL A 143 6.73 11.26 -17.38
N SER A 144 6.06 11.86 -18.34
CA SER A 144 5.43 13.19 -18.13
C SER A 144 4.41 13.10 -17.00
N LYS A 145 4.46 14.04 -16.06
CA LYS A 145 3.47 14.15 -14.97
C LYS A 145 2.03 14.11 -15.47
N ASN A 146 1.80 14.71 -16.63
CA ASN A 146 0.46 14.80 -17.26
C ASN A 146 -0.14 13.42 -17.65
N LEU A 147 0.66 12.36 -17.65
CA LEU A 147 0.19 10.99 -17.88
C LEU A 147 -0.26 10.29 -16.59
N LEU A 148 0.03 10.87 -15.43
CA LEU A 148 -0.13 10.28 -14.11
C LEU A 148 -1.03 11.13 -13.19
N ASP A 149 -1.93 11.93 -13.75
CA ASP A 149 -2.76 12.86 -12.98
C ASP A 149 -3.58 12.17 -11.88
N ASN A 150 -4.16 11.01 -12.18
CA ASN A 150 -4.98 10.26 -11.22
C ASN A 150 -4.13 9.68 -10.09
N GLU A 151 -2.95 9.16 -10.43
CA GLU A 151 -1.98 8.60 -9.49
C GLU A 151 -1.42 9.71 -8.57
N LEU A 152 -1.06 10.85 -9.14
CA LEU A 152 -0.57 12.02 -8.41
C LEU A 152 -1.63 12.60 -7.47
N ARG A 153 -2.90 12.68 -7.89
CA ARG A 153 -4.00 13.08 -6.99
C ARG A 153 -4.15 12.12 -5.82
N ALA A 154 -4.05 10.82 -6.06
CA ALA A 154 -4.12 9.82 -4.99
C ALA A 154 -2.91 9.93 -4.04
N LEU A 155 -1.70 10.11 -4.58
CA LEU A 155 -0.50 10.33 -3.80
C LEU A 155 -0.59 11.61 -2.95
N SER A 156 -1.09 12.71 -3.52
CA SER A 156 -1.30 13.98 -2.80
C SER A 156 -2.25 13.81 -1.61
N LYS A 157 -3.30 12.98 -1.73
CA LYS A 157 -4.18 12.65 -0.60
C LYS A 157 -3.43 11.95 0.53
N ILE A 158 -2.53 11.02 0.18
CA ILE A 158 -1.69 10.35 1.17
C ILE A 158 -0.73 11.34 1.80
N SER A 159 0.03 12.09 1.00
CA SER A 159 1.05 13.03 1.46
C SER A 159 0.48 14.10 2.37
N SER A 160 -0.69 14.66 2.05
CA SER A 160 -1.35 15.68 2.87
C SER A 160 -1.72 15.20 4.27
N ARG A 161 -1.89 13.88 4.48
CA ARG A 161 -2.17 13.30 5.81
C ARG A 161 -0.92 13.16 6.67
N PHE A 162 0.24 13.08 6.03
CA PHE A 162 1.51 12.86 6.73
C PHE A 162 2.37 14.11 6.85
N SER A 163 2.15 15.15 6.04
CA SER A 163 2.94 16.40 6.06
C SER A 163 2.87 17.19 7.37
N ALA A 164 1.86 16.95 8.21
CA ALA A 164 1.71 17.62 9.51
C ALA A 164 2.35 16.84 10.67
N LEU A 165 3.14 15.81 10.39
CA LEU A 165 3.68 14.90 11.42
C LEU A 165 5.11 15.22 11.86
N ASP A 166 5.78 16.17 11.21
CA ASP A 166 7.22 16.43 11.38
C ASP A 166 7.64 16.77 12.82
N GLU A 167 6.70 17.25 13.64
CA GLU A 167 6.97 17.58 15.06
C GLU A 167 6.46 16.51 16.03
N GLN A 168 5.91 15.38 15.55
CA GLN A 168 5.30 14.38 16.39
C GLN A 168 6.17 13.12 16.50
N LYS A 169 6.17 12.50 17.67
CA LYS A 169 6.76 11.17 17.82
C LYS A 169 5.99 10.16 17.01
N ILE A 170 6.67 9.51 16.08
CA ILE A 170 6.10 8.55 15.13
C ILE A 170 6.40 7.14 15.63
N TRP A 171 5.37 6.31 15.60
CA TRP A 171 5.46 4.89 15.93
C TRP A 171 5.18 4.05 14.69
N ARG A 172 5.94 2.97 14.53
CA ARG A 172 5.70 1.95 13.52
C ARG A 172 5.26 0.65 14.18
N PHE A 173 4.33 -0.03 13.54
CA PHE A 173 3.86 -1.33 14.00
C PHE A 173 4.62 -2.43 13.28
N ALA A 174 5.29 -3.30 14.02
CA ALA A 174 5.93 -4.49 13.49
C ALA A 174 4.89 -5.61 13.32
N THR A 175 4.82 -6.15 12.15
CA THR A 175 4.09 -7.38 11.87
C THR A 175 5.04 -8.56 12.05
N HIS A 176 4.55 -9.63 12.63
CA HIS A 176 5.35 -10.73 13.13
C HIS A 176 5.74 -11.75 12.05
N VAL A 177 5.88 -11.47 10.80
CA VAL A 177 6.17 -12.54 9.85
C VAL A 177 7.19 -12.10 8.84
N GLY A 178 8.42 -12.56 9.01
CA GLY A 178 9.39 -12.62 7.93
C GLY A 178 9.20 -13.91 7.13
N GLU A 179 9.21 -13.82 5.82
CA GLU A 179 9.50 -14.93 4.93
C GLU A 179 11.00 -14.96 4.63
N GLU A 180 11.49 -16.10 4.11
CA GLU A 180 12.87 -16.15 3.61
C GLU A 180 13.14 -14.96 2.64
N PRO A 181 14.25 -14.27 2.75
CA PRO A 181 15.40 -14.51 3.64
C PRO A 181 15.26 -13.93 5.06
N PHE A 182 14.10 -13.43 5.43
CA PHE A 182 13.86 -12.66 6.67
C PHE A 182 13.35 -13.51 7.85
N ARG A 183 13.22 -14.83 7.70
CA ARG A 183 12.78 -15.76 8.75
C ARG A 183 13.54 -15.67 10.06
N ASN A 184 14.79 -15.26 10.01
CA ASN A 184 15.63 -15.14 11.19
C ASN A 184 15.38 -13.85 11.99
N LEU A 185 14.58 -12.93 11.45
CA LEU A 185 14.18 -11.71 12.11
C LEU A 185 12.86 -11.91 12.81
N LEU A 186 12.89 -12.57 13.94
CA LEU A 186 11.77 -12.69 14.87
C LEU A 186 11.51 -11.33 15.51
N LEU A 187 10.83 -10.44 14.77
CA LEU A 187 10.37 -9.18 15.33
C LEU A 187 9.12 -9.45 16.18
N PRO A 188 9.09 -9.01 17.43
CA PRO A 188 7.88 -9.11 18.22
C PRO A 188 6.79 -8.25 17.58
N GLN A 189 5.53 -8.72 17.60
CA GLN A 189 4.40 -7.87 17.24
C GLN A 189 4.32 -6.71 18.23
N GLY A 190 4.27 -5.48 17.72
CA GLY A 190 4.10 -4.34 18.58
C GLY A 190 4.48 -3.01 17.96
N TRP A 191 4.38 -2.01 18.78
CA TRP A 191 4.71 -0.66 18.43
C TRP A 191 6.16 -0.33 18.79
N TYR A 192 6.85 0.30 17.85
CA TYR A 192 8.20 0.82 18.00
C TYR A 192 8.21 2.31 17.75
N LEU A 193 8.80 3.05 18.69
CA LEU A 193 9.04 4.48 18.50
C LEU A 193 10.16 4.65 17.47
N GLN A 194 9.87 5.40 16.42
CA GLN A 194 10.87 5.75 15.40
C GLN A 194 11.81 6.80 16.03
N GLU A 195 13.10 6.51 16.11
CA GLU A 195 14.11 7.50 16.45
C GLU A 195 14.20 8.51 15.31
N SER A 196 14.19 9.79 15.65
CA SER A 196 14.27 10.93 14.73
C SER A 196 15.68 11.14 14.21
#